data_bed8637b1c1497fdda31567cf3a59baa
#
_entry.id   bed8637b1c1497fdda31567cf3a59baa
#
_cell.length_a   1.000
_cell.length_b   1.000
_cell.length_c   1.000
_cell.angle_alpha   90.00
_cell.angle_beta   90.00
_cell.angle_gamma   90.00
#
_symmetry.space_group_name_H-M   'P 1'
#
loop_
_entity.id
_entity.type
_entity.pdbx_description
1 polymer ?
#
loop_
_entity_poly.entity_id
_entity_poly.type
_entity_poly.pdbx_seq_one_letter_code
_entity_poly.pdbx_strand_id
1 'polypeptide(L)'
;CPADSFVGKEQVADYFAAYARSFNAPIRTGVEVYSAERLVGRPGFRIDTSQGGIEAQRIVAATGPFQRPVIPAIAPQSQAIQQLHSAHYFNPQQLPEGGVLVIGAGSSGVQIADELQRAGRAVWLSVGAHDRPPRRYRQRDFCWWLGVLGMWDAAANAPGKEHVTIAVS
;
A
#
# COMPACT_ATOMS: atom_id res chain seq x y z
N CYS A 1 -14.25 -4.65 -18.37
CA CYS A 1 -13.79 -5.93 -17.78
C CYS A 1 -14.99 -6.77 -17.39
N PRO A 2 -14.93 -8.11 -17.53
CA PRO A 2 -15.93 -8.99 -16.91
C PRO A 2 -16.01 -8.74 -15.40
N ALA A 3 -17.21 -8.86 -14.83
CA ALA A 3 -17.45 -8.56 -13.41
C ALA A 3 -16.62 -9.42 -12.43
N ASP A 4 -16.16 -10.58 -12.87
CA ASP A 4 -15.38 -11.53 -12.07
C ASP A 4 -13.89 -11.55 -12.45
N SER A 5 -13.38 -10.52 -13.15
CA SER A 5 -11.96 -10.40 -13.53
C SER A 5 -11.24 -9.31 -12.75
N PHE A 6 -9.96 -9.52 -12.52
CA PHE A 6 -9.06 -8.51 -11.96
C PHE A 6 -8.20 -7.92 -13.08
N VAL A 7 -8.06 -6.62 -13.08
CA VAL A 7 -7.20 -5.91 -14.05
C VAL A 7 -5.75 -5.91 -13.57
N GLY A 8 -4.81 -5.89 -14.52
CA GLY A 8 -3.39 -5.73 -14.21
C GLY A 8 -3.05 -4.32 -13.72
N LYS A 9 -1.91 -4.18 -13.06
CA LYS A 9 -1.46 -2.89 -12.49
C LYS A 9 -1.33 -1.78 -13.53
N GLU A 10 -0.89 -2.11 -14.74
CA GLU A 10 -0.75 -1.18 -15.85
C GLU A 10 -2.11 -0.61 -16.27
N GLN A 11 -3.14 -1.46 -16.34
CA GLN A 11 -4.50 -1.03 -16.68
C GLN A 11 -5.10 -0.10 -15.61
N VAL A 12 -4.75 -0.34 -14.33
CA VAL A 12 -5.16 0.57 -13.23
C VAL A 12 -4.45 1.92 -13.37
N ALA A 13 -3.15 1.92 -13.67
CA ALA A 13 -2.38 3.14 -13.88
C ALA A 13 -2.91 3.95 -15.07
N ASP A 14 -3.19 3.29 -16.19
CA ASP A 14 -3.77 3.91 -17.39
C ASP A 14 -5.15 4.51 -17.12
N TYR A 15 -5.97 3.81 -16.33
CA TYR A 15 -7.27 4.31 -15.90
C TYR A 15 -7.14 5.62 -15.11
N PHE A 16 -6.26 5.68 -14.11
CA PHE A 16 -6.05 6.91 -13.34
C PHE A 16 -5.47 8.03 -14.18
N ALA A 17 -4.55 7.73 -15.08
CA ALA A 17 -4.02 8.72 -16.02
C ALA A 17 -5.11 9.27 -16.97
N ALA A 18 -5.98 8.41 -17.49
CA ALA A 18 -7.11 8.82 -18.32
C ALA A 18 -8.13 9.63 -17.52
N TYR A 19 -8.41 9.23 -16.28
CA TYR A 19 -9.30 9.98 -15.39
C TYR A 19 -8.77 11.39 -15.13
N ALA A 20 -7.50 11.53 -14.80
CA ALA A 20 -6.88 12.84 -14.59
C ALA A 20 -6.95 13.73 -15.83
N ARG A 21 -6.74 13.16 -17.02
CA ARG A 21 -6.85 13.88 -18.29
C ARG A 21 -8.28 14.33 -18.60
N SER A 22 -9.29 13.57 -18.19
CA SER A 22 -10.70 13.85 -18.53
C SER A 22 -11.21 15.21 -18.02
N PHE A 23 -10.58 15.77 -16.99
CA PHE A 23 -10.89 17.09 -16.45
C PHE A 23 -9.67 18.02 -16.34
N ASN A 24 -8.59 17.72 -17.08
CA ASN A 24 -7.35 18.49 -17.09
C ASN A 24 -6.78 18.75 -15.68
N ALA A 25 -6.69 17.70 -14.87
CA ALA A 25 -6.16 17.81 -13.50
C ALA A 25 -4.77 18.48 -13.50
N PRO A 26 -4.52 19.51 -12.69
CA PRO A 26 -3.24 20.22 -12.63
C PRO A 26 -2.22 19.42 -11.81
N ILE A 27 -1.85 18.26 -12.28
CA ILE A 27 -0.91 17.34 -11.62
C ILE A 27 0.52 17.73 -11.96
N ARG A 28 1.36 17.81 -10.93
CA ARG A 28 2.81 17.92 -11.06
C ARG A 28 3.45 16.68 -10.45
N THR A 29 4.13 15.90 -11.26
CA THR A 29 4.90 14.73 -10.83
C THR A 29 6.36 15.07 -10.60
N GLY A 30 7.08 14.28 -9.80
CA GLY A 30 8.49 14.54 -9.50
C GLY A 30 8.73 15.76 -8.62
N VAL A 31 7.71 16.19 -7.87
CA VAL A 31 7.80 17.28 -6.90
C VAL A 31 7.81 16.69 -5.50
N GLU A 32 8.92 16.89 -4.79
CA GLU A 32 9.03 16.52 -3.38
C GLU A 32 8.59 17.70 -2.52
N VAL A 33 7.75 17.44 -1.53
CA VAL A 33 7.30 18.44 -0.55
C VAL A 33 8.13 18.30 0.72
N TYR A 34 8.84 19.35 1.10
CA TYR A 34 9.71 19.36 2.27
C TYR A 34 9.00 19.81 3.54
N SER A 35 8.18 20.85 3.43
CA SER A 35 7.41 21.37 4.55
C SER A 35 6.08 21.98 4.11
N ALA A 36 5.15 22.07 5.05
CA ALA A 36 3.91 22.82 4.88
C ALA A 36 3.59 23.54 6.18
N GLU A 37 3.61 24.87 6.15
CA GLU A 37 3.47 25.73 7.32
C GLU A 37 2.32 26.71 7.14
N ARG A 38 1.70 27.12 8.25
CA ARG A 38 0.69 28.19 8.20
C ARG A 38 1.35 29.53 7.91
N LEU A 39 0.72 30.34 7.07
CA LEU A 39 1.15 31.71 6.85
C LEU A 39 0.97 32.54 8.12
N VAL A 40 1.95 33.37 8.44
CA VAL A 40 1.88 34.29 9.57
C VAL A 40 1.07 35.52 9.17
N GLY A 41 0.12 35.91 10.01
CA GLY A 41 -0.66 37.15 9.83
C GLY A 41 -1.78 37.09 8.77
N ARG A 42 -1.95 35.98 8.06
CA ARG A 42 -3.03 35.78 7.07
C ARG A 42 -3.43 34.30 6.95
N PRO A 43 -4.66 33.99 6.53
CA PRO A 43 -5.08 32.60 6.27
C PRO A 43 -4.28 31.98 5.13
N GLY A 44 -4.01 30.68 5.24
CA GLY A 44 -3.36 29.91 4.19
C GLY A 44 -2.09 29.20 4.67
N PHE A 45 -1.42 28.58 3.72
CA PHE A 45 -0.24 27.74 3.92
C PHE A 45 0.85 28.10 2.91
N ARG A 46 2.08 28.01 3.35
CA ARG A 46 3.27 27.95 2.51
C ARG A 46 3.76 26.53 2.45
N ILE A 47 4.00 26.02 1.26
CA ILE A 47 4.51 24.70 0.98
C ILE A 47 5.86 24.85 0.30
N ASP A 48 6.93 24.36 0.91
CA ASP A 48 8.26 24.34 0.29
C ASP A 48 8.46 23.01 -0.44
N THR A 49 8.88 23.10 -1.69
CA THR A 49 9.03 21.95 -2.58
C THR A 49 10.36 21.95 -3.31
N SER A 50 10.73 20.81 -3.90
CA SER A 50 11.91 20.68 -4.78
C SER A 50 11.87 21.58 -6.01
N GLN A 51 10.71 22.17 -6.34
CA GLN A 51 10.52 23.07 -7.48
C GLN A 51 10.11 24.49 -7.07
N GLY A 52 10.38 24.86 -5.80
CA GLY A 52 10.09 26.18 -5.25
C GLY A 52 8.89 26.20 -4.31
N GLY A 53 8.60 27.37 -3.76
CA GLY A 53 7.51 27.57 -2.80
C GLY A 53 6.16 27.71 -3.49
N ILE A 54 5.12 27.15 -2.86
CA ILE A 54 3.72 27.29 -3.28
C ILE A 54 2.94 27.86 -2.12
N GLU A 55 2.04 28.80 -2.38
CA GLU A 55 1.06 29.25 -1.39
C GLU A 55 -0.34 28.70 -1.75
N ALA A 56 -1.04 28.22 -0.73
CA ALA A 56 -2.39 27.68 -0.89
C ALA A 56 -3.28 28.11 0.28
N GLN A 57 -4.56 28.33 0.02
CA GLN A 57 -5.52 28.61 1.08
C GLN A 57 -5.87 27.37 1.89
N ARG A 58 -5.82 26.20 1.27
CA ARG A 58 -6.16 24.90 1.87
C ARG A 58 -5.19 23.83 1.37
N ILE A 59 -4.93 22.85 2.23
CA ILE A 59 -4.12 21.67 1.91
C ILE A 59 -4.94 20.42 2.21
N VAL A 60 -4.88 19.45 1.33
CA VAL A 60 -5.35 18.09 1.56
C VAL A 60 -4.13 17.17 1.55
N ALA A 61 -3.79 16.60 2.70
CA ALA A 61 -2.75 15.59 2.81
C ALA A 61 -3.33 14.23 2.40
N ALA A 62 -2.99 13.77 1.21
CA ALA A 62 -3.44 12.50 0.64
C ALA A 62 -2.26 11.55 0.37
N THR A 63 -1.30 11.53 1.30
CA THR A 63 -0.01 10.82 1.15
C THR A 63 -0.10 9.30 1.36
N GLY A 64 -1.26 8.80 1.78
CA GLY A 64 -1.45 7.39 2.13
C GLY A 64 -0.81 7.00 3.48
N PRO A 65 -1.08 5.78 3.99
CA PRO A 65 -0.64 5.35 5.31
C PRO A 65 0.78 4.75 5.36
N PHE A 66 1.41 4.43 4.22
CA PHE A 66 2.64 3.62 4.16
C PHE A 66 3.90 4.46 3.85
N GLN A 67 4.06 5.60 4.53
CA GLN A 67 5.12 6.56 4.22
C GLN A 67 6.47 6.24 4.87
N ARG A 68 6.48 5.52 5.98
CA ARG A 68 7.70 5.22 6.73
C ARG A 68 7.86 3.71 6.89
N PRO A 69 8.73 3.07 6.08
CA PRO A 69 9.04 1.66 6.25
C PRO A 69 9.75 1.42 7.60
N VAL A 70 9.28 0.43 8.35
CA VAL A 70 9.86 0.04 9.64
C VAL A 70 10.21 -1.44 9.58
N ILE A 71 11.48 -1.77 9.80
CA ILE A 71 11.93 -3.14 10.02
C ILE A 71 11.96 -3.36 11.54
N PRO A 72 11.13 -4.24 12.08
CA PRO A 72 11.17 -4.54 13.51
C PRO A 72 12.52 -5.12 13.93
N ALA A 73 13.00 -4.76 15.10
CA ALA A 73 14.27 -5.27 15.66
C ALA A 73 14.13 -6.70 16.25
N ILE A 74 13.49 -7.61 15.47
CA ILE A 74 13.26 -9.01 15.89
C ILE A 74 14.38 -9.96 15.48
N ALA A 75 15.23 -9.53 14.56
CA ALA A 75 16.41 -10.27 14.14
C ALA A 75 17.66 -9.41 14.34
N PRO A 76 18.76 -10.00 14.82
CA PRO A 76 20.01 -9.27 14.96
C PRO A 76 20.49 -8.78 13.59
N GLN A 77 21.04 -7.60 13.56
CA GLN A 77 21.73 -7.10 12.37
C GLN A 77 23.00 -7.95 12.14
N SER A 78 23.10 -8.56 10.98
CA SER A 78 24.24 -9.38 10.60
C SER A 78 24.66 -9.03 9.18
N GLN A 79 25.95 -8.95 8.92
CA GLN A 79 26.47 -8.76 7.55
C GLN A 79 26.18 -9.97 6.64
N ALA A 80 25.88 -11.13 7.23
CA ALA A 80 25.57 -12.36 6.48
C ALA A 80 24.09 -12.43 6.04
N ILE A 81 23.23 -11.55 6.55
CA ILE A 81 21.78 -11.56 6.27
C ILE A 81 21.36 -10.18 5.79
N GLN A 82 20.94 -10.10 4.53
CA GLN A 82 20.31 -8.90 4.02
C GLN A 82 18.89 -8.79 4.56
N GLN A 83 18.58 -7.67 5.20
CA GLN A 83 17.23 -7.33 5.63
C GLN A 83 16.64 -6.27 4.70
N LEU A 84 15.42 -6.48 4.23
CA LEU A 84 14.74 -5.60 3.31
C LEU A 84 13.29 -5.38 3.75
N HIS A 85 12.82 -4.14 3.73
CA HIS A 85 11.40 -3.84 3.90
C HIS A 85 10.65 -4.04 2.56
N SER A 86 9.40 -4.51 2.62
CA SER A 86 8.58 -4.74 1.42
C SER A 86 8.45 -3.50 0.50
N ALA A 87 8.56 -2.30 1.04
CA ALA A 87 8.57 -1.05 0.25
C ALA A 87 9.79 -0.92 -0.69
N HIS A 88 10.85 -1.67 -0.45
CA HIS A 88 12.08 -1.66 -1.25
C HIS A 88 12.27 -2.95 -2.06
N TYR A 89 11.31 -3.84 -2.00
CA TYR A 89 11.31 -5.04 -2.82
C TYR A 89 10.65 -4.76 -4.17
N PHE A 90 11.33 -5.08 -5.27
CA PHE A 90 10.82 -4.84 -6.63
C PHE A 90 10.62 -6.14 -7.42
N ASN A 91 11.53 -7.10 -7.26
CA ASN A 91 11.47 -8.39 -7.97
C ASN A 91 12.46 -9.41 -7.34
N PRO A 92 12.33 -10.71 -7.67
CA PRO A 92 13.20 -11.76 -7.15
C PRO A 92 14.69 -11.61 -7.49
N GLN A 93 15.01 -10.98 -8.62
CA GLN A 93 16.37 -10.80 -9.12
C GLN A 93 17.18 -9.78 -8.31
N GLN A 94 16.49 -8.91 -7.59
CA GLN A 94 17.11 -7.95 -6.67
C GLN A 94 17.84 -8.62 -5.50
N LEU A 95 17.39 -9.82 -5.10
CA LEU A 95 17.87 -10.49 -3.91
C LEU A 95 19.09 -11.36 -4.23
N PRO A 96 20.12 -11.41 -3.35
CA PRO A 96 21.24 -12.30 -3.50
C PRO A 96 20.79 -13.77 -3.53
N GLU A 97 21.68 -14.66 -3.98
CA GLU A 97 21.41 -16.09 -3.91
C GLU A 97 21.16 -16.57 -2.49
N GLY A 98 20.37 -17.64 -2.36
CA GLY A 98 20.03 -18.24 -1.06
C GLY A 98 18.53 -18.29 -0.78
N GLY A 99 18.19 -18.69 0.43
CA GLY A 99 16.81 -18.75 0.90
C GLY A 99 16.29 -17.41 1.36
N VAL A 100 14.98 -17.22 1.31
CA VAL A 100 14.31 -15.99 1.71
C VAL A 100 13.29 -16.27 2.79
N LEU A 101 13.43 -15.62 3.94
CA LEU A 101 12.40 -15.60 4.97
C LEU A 101 11.55 -14.33 4.82
N VAL A 102 10.28 -14.50 4.51
CA VAL A 102 9.29 -13.42 4.48
C VAL A 102 8.61 -13.36 5.85
N ILE A 103 8.69 -12.23 6.53
CA ILE A 103 8.10 -12.05 7.85
C ILE A 103 6.82 -11.21 7.74
N GLY A 104 5.70 -11.81 8.10
CA GLY A 104 4.37 -11.23 8.03
C GLY A 104 3.56 -11.73 6.83
N ALA A 105 2.33 -12.19 7.11
CA ALA A 105 1.40 -12.75 6.13
C ALA A 105 0.27 -11.75 5.75
N GLY A 106 0.57 -10.47 5.74
CA GLY A 106 -0.29 -9.46 5.13
C GLY A 106 -0.23 -9.53 3.60
N SER A 107 -0.96 -8.64 2.92
CA SER A 107 -1.04 -8.62 1.44
C SER A 107 0.33 -8.65 0.77
N SER A 108 1.23 -7.75 1.16
CA SER A 108 2.58 -7.67 0.58
C SER A 108 3.39 -8.94 0.85
N GLY A 109 3.36 -9.46 2.09
CA GLY A 109 4.17 -10.64 2.44
C GLY A 109 3.76 -11.88 1.66
N VAL A 110 2.45 -12.13 1.50
CA VAL A 110 1.95 -13.27 0.73
C VAL A 110 2.26 -13.14 -0.75
N GLN A 111 2.11 -11.94 -1.32
CA GLN A 111 2.42 -11.69 -2.74
C GLN A 111 3.91 -11.86 -3.02
N ILE A 112 4.78 -11.32 -2.17
CA ILE A 112 6.23 -11.47 -2.29
C ILE A 112 6.63 -12.95 -2.16
N ALA A 113 6.05 -13.69 -1.21
CA ALA A 113 6.36 -15.09 -1.02
C ALA A 113 5.93 -15.95 -2.23
N ASP A 114 4.75 -15.69 -2.80
CA ASP A 114 4.26 -16.36 -4.01
C ASP A 114 5.16 -16.05 -5.24
N GLU A 115 5.53 -14.79 -5.42
CA GLU A 115 6.41 -14.37 -6.53
C GLU A 115 7.79 -15.03 -6.43
N LEU A 116 8.40 -15.02 -5.23
CA LEU A 116 9.68 -15.67 -4.99
C LEU A 116 9.62 -17.18 -5.22
N GLN A 117 8.55 -17.85 -4.77
CA GLN A 117 8.35 -19.27 -5.00
C GLN A 117 8.22 -19.59 -6.49
N ARG A 118 7.46 -18.80 -7.25
CA ARG A 118 7.33 -18.96 -8.70
C ARG A 118 8.64 -18.72 -9.44
N ALA A 119 9.51 -17.88 -8.87
CA ALA A 119 10.86 -17.66 -9.38
C ALA A 119 11.86 -18.77 -9.00
N GLY A 120 11.39 -19.85 -8.34
CA GLY A 120 12.23 -21.01 -7.96
C GLY A 120 13.09 -20.78 -6.72
N ARG A 121 12.82 -19.75 -5.90
CA ARG A 121 13.55 -19.47 -4.66
C ARG A 121 13.06 -20.39 -3.54
N ALA A 122 13.95 -20.79 -2.64
CA ALA A 122 13.59 -21.39 -1.36
C ALA A 122 12.98 -20.30 -0.46
N VAL A 123 11.69 -20.41 -0.10
CA VAL A 123 10.95 -19.38 0.62
C VAL A 123 10.33 -19.95 1.89
N TRP A 124 10.46 -19.21 2.98
CA TRP A 124 9.73 -19.44 4.22
C TRP A 124 8.87 -18.21 4.52
N LEU A 125 7.61 -18.44 4.88
CA LEU A 125 6.69 -17.38 5.30
C LEU A 125 6.41 -17.51 6.80
N SER A 126 6.82 -16.51 7.57
CA SER A 126 6.50 -16.41 9.00
C SER A 126 5.14 -15.76 9.18
N VAL A 127 4.22 -16.48 9.82
CA VAL A 127 2.82 -16.08 9.98
C VAL A 127 2.50 -15.92 11.46
N GLY A 128 2.07 -14.71 11.86
CA GLY A 128 1.54 -14.45 13.20
C GLY A 128 0.08 -14.93 13.35
N ALA A 129 -0.42 -14.89 14.59
CA ALA A 129 -1.84 -15.17 14.83
C ALA A 129 -2.72 -14.10 14.12
N HIS A 130 -3.58 -14.53 13.23
CA HIS A 130 -4.52 -13.65 12.52
C HIS A 130 -5.67 -14.47 11.94
N ASP A 131 -6.80 -13.84 11.79
CA ASP A 131 -7.94 -14.39 11.06
C ASP A 131 -7.91 -13.89 9.62
N ARG A 132 -7.97 -14.81 8.67
CA ARG A 132 -8.00 -14.50 7.26
C ARG A 132 -9.23 -15.11 6.62
N PRO A 133 -10.17 -14.30 6.13
CA PRO A 133 -11.30 -14.82 5.40
C PRO A 133 -10.84 -15.45 4.08
N PRO A 134 -11.51 -16.49 3.59
CA PRO A 134 -11.18 -17.10 2.31
C PRO A 134 -11.39 -16.08 1.19
N ARG A 135 -10.48 -16.06 0.21
CA ARG A 135 -10.58 -15.19 -0.96
C ARG A 135 -11.89 -15.37 -1.72
N ARG A 136 -12.39 -16.59 -1.79
CA ARG A 136 -13.66 -16.93 -2.42
C ARG A 136 -14.55 -17.72 -1.46
N TYR A 137 -15.80 -17.29 -1.37
CA TYR A 137 -16.85 -17.99 -0.63
C TYR A 137 -18.11 -18.05 -1.48
N ARG A 138 -18.74 -19.22 -1.61
CA ARG A 138 -19.92 -19.47 -2.45
C ARG A 138 -19.75 -18.89 -3.86
N GLN A 139 -18.63 -19.18 -4.51
CA GLN A 139 -18.24 -18.75 -5.86
C GLN A 139 -18.13 -17.21 -6.07
N ARG A 140 -18.20 -16.44 -5.00
CA ARG A 140 -18.03 -14.98 -5.05
C ARG A 140 -16.73 -14.59 -4.36
N ASP A 141 -16.09 -13.52 -4.89
CA ASP A 141 -14.91 -12.93 -4.30
C ASP A 141 -15.23 -12.28 -2.95
N PHE A 142 -14.24 -12.25 -2.07
CA PHE A 142 -14.36 -11.58 -0.77
C PHE A 142 -14.79 -10.12 -0.89
N CYS A 143 -14.26 -9.39 -1.88
CA CYS A 143 -14.64 -8.00 -2.12
C CYS A 143 -16.13 -7.82 -2.44
N TRP A 144 -16.73 -8.78 -3.15
CA TRP A 144 -18.17 -8.78 -3.40
C TRP A 144 -18.98 -8.88 -2.08
N TRP A 145 -18.53 -9.75 -1.16
CA TRP A 145 -19.16 -9.89 0.15
C TRP A 145 -19.03 -8.65 1.00
N LEU A 146 -17.90 -7.94 0.96
CA LEU A 146 -17.73 -6.66 1.65
C LEU A 146 -18.78 -5.63 1.19
N GLY A 147 -19.09 -5.60 -0.12
CA GLY A 147 -20.14 -4.74 -0.67
C GLY A 147 -21.53 -5.12 -0.17
N VAL A 148 -21.88 -6.41 -0.28
CA VAL A 148 -23.21 -6.92 0.16
C VAL A 148 -23.45 -6.71 1.66
N LEU A 149 -22.40 -6.86 2.46
CA LEU A 149 -22.47 -6.67 3.92
C LEU A 149 -22.36 -5.19 4.34
N GLY A 150 -22.28 -4.25 3.40
CA GLY A 150 -22.12 -2.82 3.68
C GLY A 150 -20.82 -2.48 4.42
N MET A 151 -19.80 -3.33 4.32
CA MET A 151 -18.55 -3.15 5.04
C MET A 151 -17.62 -2.12 4.37
N TRP A 152 -17.80 -1.84 3.08
CA TRP A 152 -17.08 -0.79 2.37
C TRP A 152 -17.39 0.61 2.90
N ASP A 153 -18.62 0.84 3.30
CA ASP A 153 -19.11 2.15 3.76
C ASP A 153 -19.07 2.27 5.29
N ALA A 154 -18.61 1.23 5.99
CA ALA A 154 -18.54 1.23 7.43
C ALA A 154 -17.38 2.10 7.95
N ALA A 155 -17.70 3.16 8.68
CA ALA A 155 -16.69 3.95 9.36
C ALA A 155 -16.01 3.14 10.48
N ALA A 156 -14.70 3.37 10.68
CA ALA A 156 -13.92 2.68 11.70
C ALA A 156 -14.46 2.87 13.14
N ASN A 157 -15.19 3.97 13.37
CA ASN A 157 -15.80 4.31 14.65
C ASN A 157 -17.31 3.99 14.72
N ALA A 158 -17.84 3.21 13.78
CA ALA A 158 -19.24 2.81 13.82
C ALA A 158 -19.50 1.87 15.03
N PRO A 159 -20.61 2.07 15.76
CA PRO A 159 -20.93 1.22 16.90
C PRO A 159 -20.96 -0.28 16.54
N GLY A 160 -20.34 -1.13 17.36
CA GLY A 160 -20.25 -2.57 17.15
C GLY A 160 -19.16 -3.02 16.15
N LYS A 161 -18.27 -2.10 15.74
CA LYS A 161 -17.17 -2.40 14.81
C LYS A 161 -15.78 -2.15 15.38
N GLU A 162 -15.68 -1.97 16.69
CA GLU A 162 -14.43 -1.59 17.39
C GLU A 162 -13.29 -2.62 17.24
N HIS A 163 -13.57 -3.80 16.71
CA HIS A 163 -12.58 -4.89 16.62
C HIS A 163 -12.50 -5.56 15.23
N VAL A 164 -13.10 -4.98 14.20
CA VAL A 164 -13.02 -5.55 12.84
C VAL A 164 -11.75 -5.04 12.15
N THR A 165 -10.63 -5.71 12.37
CA THR A 165 -9.45 -5.52 11.53
C THR A 165 -9.54 -6.49 10.36
N ILE A 166 -9.86 -5.99 9.17
CA ILE A 166 -9.86 -6.78 7.94
C ILE A 166 -8.52 -6.59 7.27
N ALA A 167 -7.67 -7.62 7.33
CA ALA A 167 -6.49 -7.67 6.47
C ALA A 167 -6.94 -8.11 5.07
N VAL A 168 -6.99 -7.19 4.14
CA VAL A 168 -7.23 -7.48 2.72
C VAL A 168 -5.89 -7.73 2.06
N SER A 169 -5.71 -8.91 1.51
CA SER A 169 -4.53 -9.30 0.72
C SER A 169 -4.92 -9.66 -0.71
#